data_2c42015f7d65d941a4e5127833bd0117
#
_entry.id   2c42015f7d65d941a4e5127833bd0117
#
_cell.length_a   1.000
_cell.length_b   1.000
_cell.length_c   1.000
_cell.angle_alpha   90.00
_cell.angle_beta   90.00
_cell.angle_gamma   90.00
#
_symmetry.space_group_name_H-M   'P 1'
#
loop_
_entity.id
_entity.type
_entity.pdbx_description
1 polymer ?
#
loop_
_entity_poly.entity_id
_entity_poly.type
_entity_poly.pdbx_seq_one_letter_code
_entity_poly.pdbx_strand_id
1 'polypeptide(L)'
;MSSVYKTKNLQGHERPIKQLKFSSNGKYIFSASADRKVIKWDYKNNTKDFIYQHQASVNVICISNSDRYMFSGDSTGCIYVWDIDSNENIKKIQFEKLYNITSLNISSDDIYLIVTCSERGQKSNNFIAIYLVEDIIKKTPKEETKEKPANLLQIPSMMNQSIKSEPAPEIYKKIECSERNTKFIKSCFTNMNKSILISRQDGFLEMYDFTNDKLIFSGKFHNDEILDFDVNYENGIIISSSKDGEMCVINLNSFQLINRFKPTNPVRLLNSCRIGIIDNPYYLIPGTKRGISIDTLFDLNTLDLNKLVFFENEKDREKAKKFKNKRQIILAIVAGGQDSKFVTTTEQKEGGFEIIIYNVFSGEKLAEFLDHFGPINTLAIHDNVLASGGEDSSVKVHDINHYLFDK
;
A
#
# COMPACT_ATOMS: atom_id res chain seq x y z
N MET A 1 16.81 -21.72 15.11
CA MET A 1 17.59 -20.72 14.34
C MET A 1 16.81 -20.42 13.09
N SER A 2 16.01 -19.33 13.07
CA SER A 2 15.32 -18.87 11.86
C SER A 2 16.39 -18.28 10.95
N SER A 3 16.56 -18.82 9.75
CA SER A 3 17.44 -18.26 8.73
C SER A 3 16.91 -16.84 8.41
N VAL A 4 17.67 -15.83 8.78
CA VAL A 4 17.40 -14.43 8.44
C VAL A 4 17.59 -14.31 6.92
N TYR A 5 16.50 -14.36 6.18
CA TYR A 5 16.54 -14.17 4.72
C TYR A 5 16.57 -12.67 4.44
N LYS A 6 17.62 -12.20 3.83
CA LYS A 6 17.79 -10.81 3.40
C LYS A 6 16.65 -10.37 2.48
N THR A 7 16.31 -11.17 1.48
CA THR A 7 15.21 -10.94 0.54
C THR A 7 14.62 -12.27 0.11
N LYS A 8 13.29 -12.37 0.08
CA LYS A 8 12.58 -13.50 -0.54
C LYS A 8 11.96 -13.04 -1.86
N ASN A 9 11.98 -13.89 -2.86
CA ASN A 9 11.39 -13.66 -4.16
C ASN A 9 10.20 -14.60 -4.38
N LEU A 10 8.99 -14.05 -4.39
CA LEU A 10 7.76 -14.79 -4.65
C LEU A 10 7.44 -14.71 -6.15
N GLN A 11 7.57 -15.83 -6.84
CA GLN A 11 7.35 -15.91 -8.28
C GLN A 11 6.04 -16.60 -8.62
N GLY A 12 5.29 -16.03 -9.58
CA GLY A 12 4.03 -16.65 -9.98
C GLY A 12 3.13 -15.81 -10.84
N HIS A 13 3.35 -14.51 -10.90
CA HIS A 13 2.71 -13.65 -11.89
C HIS A 13 3.50 -13.64 -13.20
N GLU A 14 2.78 -13.44 -14.30
CA GLU A 14 3.31 -13.42 -15.67
C GLU A 14 3.38 -12.01 -16.23
N ARG A 15 2.79 -11.03 -15.52
CA ARG A 15 2.72 -9.62 -15.91
C ARG A 15 2.93 -8.72 -14.71
N PRO A 16 3.13 -7.40 -14.93
CA PRO A 16 3.38 -6.43 -13.87
C PRO A 16 2.45 -6.53 -12.68
N ILE A 17 3.04 -6.43 -11.49
CA ILE A 17 2.31 -6.26 -10.24
C ILE A 17 1.77 -4.82 -10.19
N LYS A 18 0.50 -4.66 -9.89
CA LYS A 18 -0.17 -3.36 -9.78
C LYS A 18 -0.34 -2.91 -8.34
N GLN A 19 -0.68 -3.83 -7.44
CA GLN A 19 -0.82 -3.51 -6.03
C GLN A 19 -0.50 -4.69 -5.13
N LEU A 20 0.01 -4.37 -3.93
CA LEU A 20 0.26 -5.31 -2.84
C LEU A 20 -0.49 -4.88 -1.58
N LYS A 21 -0.97 -5.85 -0.83
CA LYS A 21 -1.52 -5.67 0.52
C LYS A 21 -1.14 -6.84 1.41
N PHE A 22 -0.84 -6.55 2.67
CA PHE A 22 -0.82 -7.57 3.72
C PHE A 22 -2.23 -7.85 4.22
N SER A 23 -2.47 -9.07 4.70
CA SER A 23 -3.58 -9.32 5.62
C SER A 23 -3.35 -8.54 6.91
N SER A 24 -4.42 -8.18 7.62
CA SER A 24 -4.33 -7.38 8.86
C SER A 24 -3.52 -8.09 9.94
N ASN A 25 -3.58 -9.42 9.98
CA ASN A 25 -2.77 -10.26 10.88
C ASN A 25 -1.33 -10.49 10.40
N GLY A 26 -0.92 -9.93 9.27
CA GLY A 26 0.43 -10.06 8.69
C GLY A 26 0.84 -11.47 8.26
N LYS A 27 -0.10 -12.41 8.15
CA LYS A 27 0.19 -13.79 7.77
C LYS A 27 0.39 -13.95 6.26
N TYR A 28 -0.42 -13.25 5.47
CA TYR A 28 -0.46 -13.37 4.03
C TYR A 28 -0.11 -12.05 3.33
N ILE A 29 0.43 -12.16 2.13
CA ILE A 29 0.53 -11.07 1.16
C ILE A 29 -0.42 -11.37 0.01
N PHE A 30 -1.15 -10.35 -0.42
CA PHE A 30 -1.98 -10.40 -1.62
C PHE A 30 -1.36 -9.51 -2.70
N SER A 31 -1.23 -10.04 -3.91
CA SER A 31 -0.68 -9.32 -5.05
C SER A 31 -1.67 -9.29 -6.21
N ALA A 32 -2.01 -8.09 -6.66
CA ALA A 32 -2.84 -7.87 -7.84
C ALA A 32 -1.96 -7.59 -9.06
N SER A 33 -2.29 -8.20 -10.21
CA SER A 33 -1.47 -8.12 -11.39
C SER A 33 -2.26 -7.89 -12.68
N ALA A 34 -1.56 -7.36 -13.68
CA ALA A 34 -2.04 -7.24 -15.05
C ALA A 34 -2.28 -8.59 -15.73
N ASP A 35 -1.84 -9.71 -15.15
CA ASP A 35 -2.12 -11.07 -15.63
C ASP A 35 -3.52 -11.57 -15.29
N ARG A 36 -4.39 -10.70 -14.77
CA ARG A 36 -5.78 -10.98 -14.37
C ARG A 36 -5.90 -11.90 -13.15
N LYS A 37 -4.90 -11.91 -12.29
CA LYS A 37 -4.88 -12.73 -11.08
C LYS A 37 -4.64 -11.86 -9.86
N VAL A 38 -5.22 -12.25 -8.72
CA VAL A 38 -4.72 -11.90 -7.40
C VAL A 38 -4.19 -13.18 -6.77
N ILE A 39 -2.95 -13.15 -6.27
CA ILE A 39 -2.35 -14.32 -5.61
C ILE A 39 -2.22 -14.02 -4.12
N LYS A 40 -2.70 -14.95 -3.31
CA LYS A 40 -2.53 -15.01 -1.86
C LYS A 40 -1.28 -15.82 -1.57
N TRP A 41 -0.31 -15.22 -0.88
CA TRP A 41 0.99 -15.82 -0.59
C TRP A 41 1.16 -16.07 0.89
N ASP A 42 1.55 -17.29 1.26
CA ASP A 42 2.23 -17.52 2.52
C ASP A 42 3.72 -17.20 2.32
N TYR A 43 4.08 -15.94 2.57
CA TYR A 43 5.43 -15.46 2.32
C TYR A 43 6.47 -16.03 3.28
N LYS A 44 6.04 -16.51 4.47
CA LYS A 44 6.94 -17.16 5.42
C LYS A 44 7.43 -18.50 4.87
N ASN A 45 6.54 -19.27 4.27
CA ASN A 45 6.81 -20.56 3.67
C ASN A 45 7.19 -20.48 2.17
N ASN A 46 7.14 -19.29 1.58
CA ASN A 46 7.41 -19.04 0.15
C ASN A 46 6.50 -19.84 -0.78
N THR A 47 5.21 -19.94 -0.43
CA THR A 47 4.21 -20.72 -1.17
C THR A 47 3.04 -19.86 -1.61
N LYS A 48 2.42 -20.25 -2.75
CA LYS A 48 1.12 -19.73 -3.17
C LYS A 48 0.05 -20.46 -2.39
N ASP A 49 -0.75 -19.72 -1.63
CA ASP A 49 -1.88 -20.28 -0.89
C ASP A 49 -3.11 -20.42 -1.80
N PHE A 50 -3.45 -19.37 -2.54
CA PHE A 50 -4.58 -19.36 -3.47
C PHE A 50 -4.41 -18.38 -4.62
N ILE A 51 -5.14 -18.60 -5.74
CA ILE A 51 -5.17 -17.73 -6.91
C ILE A 51 -6.62 -17.35 -7.23
N TYR A 52 -6.93 -16.06 -7.12
CA TYR A 52 -8.22 -15.48 -7.46
C TYR A 52 -8.20 -15.00 -8.91
N GLN A 53 -9.06 -15.58 -9.76
CA GLN A 53 -9.06 -15.31 -11.19
C GLN A 53 -10.06 -14.22 -11.57
N HIS A 54 -9.61 -13.24 -12.37
CA HIS A 54 -10.40 -12.15 -12.94
C HIS A 54 -10.54 -12.29 -14.46
N GLN A 55 -11.49 -11.53 -15.03
CA GLN A 55 -11.66 -11.45 -16.49
C GLN A 55 -10.75 -10.42 -17.15
N ALA A 56 -10.29 -9.43 -16.39
CA ALA A 56 -9.42 -8.34 -16.85
C ALA A 56 -8.27 -8.09 -15.87
N SER A 57 -7.34 -7.21 -16.25
CA SER A 57 -6.21 -6.78 -15.40
C SER A 57 -6.71 -6.26 -14.06
N VAL A 58 -6.15 -6.77 -12.96
CA VAL A 58 -6.49 -6.30 -11.61
C VAL A 58 -5.59 -5.13 -11.25
N ASN A 59 -6.20 -3.99 -11.00
CA ASN A 59 -5.47 -2.76 -10.71
C ASN A 59 -5.31 -2.51 -9.21
N VAL A 60 -6.35 -2.83 -8.43
CA VAL A 60 -6.43 -2.45 -7.02
C VAL A 60 -7.07 -3.56 -6.18
N ILE A 61 -6.61 -3.66 -4.94
CA ILE A 61 -7.16 -4.57 -3.93
C ILE A 61 -7.26 -3.88 -2.58
N CYS A 62 -8.25 -4.22 -1.79
CA CYS A 62 -8.25 -3.95 -0.36
C CYS A 62 -8.78 -5.17 0.41
N ILE A 63 -8.36 -5.27 1.66
CA ILE A 63 -8.69 -6.38 2.54
C ILE A 63 -9.40 -5.79 3.75
N SER A 64 -10.47 -6.44 4.21
CA SER A 64 -11.16 -6.04 5.44
C SER A 64 -10.24 -6.20 6.65
N ASN A 65 -10.42 -5.37 7.68
CA ASN A 65 -9.61 -5.44 8.89
C ASN A 65 -9.84 -6.75 9.67
N SER A 66 -11.02 -7.38 9.46
CA SER A 66 -11.35 -8.71 9.94
C SER A 66 -10.63 -9.84 9.20
N ASP A 67 -9.87 -9.56 8.14
CA ASP A 67 -9.26 -10.53 7.21
C ASP A 67 -10.25 -11.49 6.53
N ARG A 68 -11.56 -11.20 6.61
CA ARG A 68 -12.59 -12.07 6.06
C ARG A 68 -12.87 -11.81 4.58
N TYR A 69 -12.85 -10.54 4.16
CA TYR A 69 -13.22 -10.16 2.80
C TYR A 69 -12.07 -9.47 2.07
N MET A 70 -11.93 -9.80 0.80
CA MET A 70 -11.08 -9.07 -0.14
C MET A 70 -11.96 -8.45 -1.22
N PHE A 71 -11.73 -7.17 -1.51
CA PHE A 71 -12.31 -6.44 -2.63
C PHE A 71 -11.23 -6.20 -3.66
N SER A 72 -11.49 -6.52 -4.91
CA SER A 72 -10.54 -6.33 -6.00
C SER A 72 -11.20 -5.66 -7.20
N GLY A 73 -10.57 -4.61 -7.71
CA GLY A 73 -11.05 -3.82 -8.84
C GLY A 73 -10.23 -4.09 -10.10
N ASP A 74 -10.93 -4.36 -11.19
CA ASP A 74 -10.28 -4.62 -12.47
C ASP A 74 -10.32 -3.42 -13.43
N SER A 75 -9.59 -3.54 -14.53
CA SER A 75 -9.48 -2.50 -15.54
C SER A 75 -10.77 -2.26 -16.34
N THR A 76 -11.80 -3.07 -16.20
CA THR A 76 -13.11 -2.89 -16.85
C THR A 76 -14.13 -2.18 -15.96
N GLY A 77 -13.77 -1.88 -14.71
CA GLY A 77 -14.66 -1.28 -13.73
C GLY A 77 -15.50 -2.30 -12.95
N CYS A 78 -15.11 -3.56 -12.98
CA CYS A 78 -15.71 -4.58 -12.13
C CYS A 78 -15.03 -4.60 -10.77
N ILE A 79 -15.83 -4.72 -9.70
CA ILE A 79 -15.37 -5.06 -8.36
C ILE A 79 -15.80 -6.50 -8.06
N TYR A 80 -14.84 -7.30 -7.63
CA TYR A 80 -15.09 -8.65 -7.15
C TYR A 80 -14.96 -8.67 -5.64
N VAL A 81 -15.87 -9.38 -5.00
CA VAL A 81 -15.90 -9.58 -3.55
C VAL A 81 -15.60 -11.05 -3.27
N TRP A 82 -14.57 -11.30 -2.49
CA TRP A 82 -14.09 -12.63 -2.18
C TRP A 82 -14.17 -12.86 -0.67
N ASP A 83 -14.63 -14.05 -0.28
CA ASP A 83 -14.44 -14.56 1.08
C ASP A 83 -13.06 -15.23 1.12
N ILE A 84 -12.19 -14.75 2.03
CA ILE A 84 -10.79 -15.18 2.11
C ILE A 84 -10.67 -16.57 2.75
N ASP A 85 -11.61 -16.94 3.61
CA ASP A 85 -11.57 -18.22 4.31
C ASP A 85 -12.01 -19.37 3.38
N SER A 86 -13.12 -19.18 2.66
CA SER A 86 -13.60 -20.17 1.68
C SER A 86 -12.90 -20.06 0.33
N ASN A 87 -12.21 -18.95 0.06
CA ASN A 87 -11.62 -18.58 -1.24
C ASN A 87 -12.67 -18.49 -2.39
N GLU A 88 -13.92 -18.25 -2.05
CA GLU A 88 -15.01 -18.14 -3.00
C GLU A 88 -15.28 -16.70 -3.42
N ASN A 89 -15.68 -16.54 -4.69
CA ASN A 89 -16.24 -15.26 -5.15
C ASN A 89 -17.68 -15.15 -4.67
N ILE A 90 -17.95 -14.18 -3.78
CA ILE A 90 -19.29 -13.93 -3.25
C ILE A 90 -20.12 -13.15 -4.25
N LYS A 91 -19.53 -12.12 -4.87
CA LYS A 91 -20.25 -11.17 -5.71
C LYS A 91 -19.33 -10.51 -6.73
N LYS A 92 -19.86 -10.22 -7.91
CA LYS A 92 -19.25 -9.40 -8.93
C LYS A 92 -20.15 -8.22 -9.22
N ILE A 93 -19.63 -7.01 -9.00
CA ILE A 93 -20.33 -5.74 -9.19
C ILE A 93 -19.82 -5.10 -10.47
N GLN A 94 -20.71 -4.70 -11.35
CA GLN A 94 -20.39 -3.98 -12.59
C GLN A 94 -21.03 -2.60 -12.54
N PHE A 95 -20.25 -1.56 -12.76
CA PHE A 95 -20.78 -0.23 -12.98
C PHE A 95 -21.40 -0.13 -14.38
N GLU A 96 -22.47 0.64 -14.51
CA GLU A 96 -23.18 0.83 -15.80
C GLU A 96 -22.29 1.41 -16.89
N LYS A 97 -21.34 2.27 -16.49
CA LYS A 97 -20.33 2.86 -17.39
C LYS A 97 -18.98 2.22 -17.19
N LEU A 98 -18.15 2.25 -18.22
CA LEU A 98 -16.77 1.78 -18.16
C LEU A 98 -15.91 2.78 -17.34
N TYR A 99 -15.82 2.54 -16.06
CA TYR A 99 -14.92 3.24 -15.16
C TYR A 99 -13.60 2.48 -15.01
N ASN A 100 -12.54 3.24 -14.80
CA ASN A 100 -11.29 2.70 -14.30
C ASN A 100 -11.29 2.88 -12.78
N ILE A 101 -11.16 1.78 -12.03
CA ILE A 101 -11.05 1.83 -10.58
C ILE A 101 -9.60 2.10 -10.24
N THR A 102 -9.32 3.26 -9.64
CA THR A 102 -7.97 3.72 -9.34
C THR A 102 -7.55 3.43 -7.90
N SER A 103 -8.52 3.38 -6.98
CA SER A 103 -8.26 3.05 -5.57
C SER A 103 -9.46 2.38 -4.92
N LEU A 104 -9.18 1.44 -4.02
CA LEU A 104 -10.12 0.83 -3.09
C LEU A 104 -9.57 0.96 -1.68
N ASN A 105 -10.43 1.34 -0.74
CA ASN A 105 -10.08 1.36 0.68
C ASN A 105 -11.31 1.04 1.52
N ILE A 106 -11.11 0.35 2.64
CA ILE A 106 -12.15 0.00 3.60
C ILE A 106 -11.92 0.78 4.89
N SER A 107 -13.00 1.14 5.57
CA SER A 107 -12.93 1.80 6.87
C SER A 107 -12.39 0.84 7.95
N SER A 108 -11.82 1.39 9.01
CA SER A 108 -11.20 0.59 10.08
C SER A 108 -12.20 -0.30 10.85
N ASP A 109 -13.49 0.01 10.77
CA ASP A 109 -14.60 -0.76 11.34
C ASP A 109 -15.26 -1.74 10.35
N ASP A 110 -14.72 -1.85 9.13
CA ASP A 110 -15.26 -2.65 8.02
C ASP A 110 -16.70 -2.27 7.58
N ILE A 111 -17.17 -1.05 7.93
CA ILE A 111 -18.54 -0.61 7.60
C ILE A 111 -18.63 -0.01 6.21
N TYR A 112 -17.62 0.78 5.80
CA TYR A 112 -17.65 1.54 4.55
C TYR A 112 -16.56 1.07 3.59
N LEU A 113 -16.89 1.01 2.31
CA LEU A 113 -15.94 0.81 1.20
C LEU A 113 -15.89 2.08 0.35
N ILE A 114 -14.69 2.65 0.17
CA ILE A 114 -14.44 3.74 -0.78
C ILE A 114 -13.97 3.14 -2.10
N VAL A 115 -14.56 3.62 -3.18
CA VAL A 115 -14.20 3.31 -4.56
C VAL A 115 -13.88 4.61 -5.27
N THR A 116 -12.63 4.81 -5.67
CA THR A 116 -12.24 5.95 -6.50
C THR A 116 -12.33 5.56 -7.97
N CYS A 117 -13.16 6.27 -8.71
CA CYS A 117 -13.46 5.98 -10.11
C CYS A 117 -13.03 7.11 -11.03
N SER A 118 -12.47 6.75 -12.19
CA SER A 118 -12.26 7.69 -13.29
C SER A 118 -12.90 7.17 -14.58
N GLU A 119 -13.72 8.00 -15.24
CA GLU A 119 -14.31 7.66 -16.53
C GLU A 119 -13.26 7.65 -17.63
N ARG A 120 -13.35 6.72 -18.59
CA ARG A 120 -12.49 6.69 -19.77
C ARG A 120 -13.04 7.64 -20.82
N GLY A 121 -12.28 8.69 -21.19
CA GLY A 121 -12.63 9.63 -22.25
C GLY A 121 -12.21 11.07 -21.98
N GLN A 122 -12.47 11.98 -22.96
CA GLN A 122 -12.03 13.39 -22.90
C GLN A 122 -12.81 14.28 -21.94
N LYS A 123 -14.00 13.86 -21.47
CA LYS A 123 -14.79 14.55 -20.46
C LYS A 123 -14.97 13.57 -19.30
N SER A 124 -13.92 13.41 -18.53
CA SER A 124 -13.92 12.42 -17.48
C SER A 124 -14.70 12.90 -16.26
N ASN A 125 -15.81 12.24 -15.95
CA ASN A 125 -16.44 12.35 -14.67
C ASN A 125 -15.63 11.49 -13.67
N ASN A 126 -14.95 12.16 -12.76
CA ASN A 126 -14.20 11.50 -11.71
C ASN A 126 -14.94 11.70 -10.40
N PHE A 127 -15.15 10.61 -9.70
CA PHE A 127 -15.84 10.65 -8.43
C PHE A 127 -15.31 9.60 -7.47
N ILE A 128 -15.60 9.80 -6.21
CA ILE A 128 -15.43 8.83 -5.14
C ILE A 128 -16.84 8.37 -4.73
N ALA A 129 -17.06 7.06 -4.76
CA ALA A 129 -18.26 6.44 -4.25
C ALA A 129 -17.96 5.77 -2.91
N ILE A 130 -18.80 5.99 -1.92
CA ILE A 130 -18.77 5.32 -0.64
C ILE A 130 -19.97 4.39 -0.57
N TYR A 131 -19.75 3.14 -0.24
CA TYR A 131 -20.74 2.10 -0.11
C TYR A 131 -20.76 1.55 1.31
N LEU A 132 -21.91 1.06 1.76
CA LEU A 132 -22.01 0.21 2.93
C LEU A 132 -21.54 -1.21 2.54
N VAL A 133 -20.57 -1.73 3.26
CA VAL A 133 -20.02 -3.08 3.03
C VAL A 133 -21.10 -4.13 3.19
N GLU A 134 -22.00 -3.95 4.15
CA GLU A 134 -23.15 -4.83 4.36
C GLU A 134 -24.01 -4.98 3.11
N ASP A 135 -24.33 -3.87 2.42
CA ASP A 135 -25.15 -3.88 1.20
C ASP A 135 -24.44 -4.56 0.02
N ILE A 136 -23.10 -4.46 0.01
CA ILE A 136 -22.28 -5.15 -0.98
C ILE A 136 -22.33 -6.66 -0.75
N ILE A 137 -22.21 -7.12 0.50
CA ILE A 137 -22.08 -8.54 0.86
C ILE A 137 -23.45 -9.25 0.87
N LYS A 138 -24.55 -8.52 1.13
CA LYS A 138 -25.90 -9.11 1.12
C LYS A 138 -26.11 -9.90 -0.16
N LYS A 139 -26.38 -11.19 -0.02
CA LYS A 139 -26.82 -12.02 -1.14
C LYS A 139 -28.18 -11.51 -1.60
N THR A 140 -28.30 -11.11 -2.87
CA THR A 140 -29.62 -10.94 -3.48
C THR A 140 -30.39 -12.24 -3.31
N PRO A 141 -31.67 -12.21 -2.87
CA PRO A 141 -32.48 -13.42 -2.79
C PRO A 141 -32.42 -14.10 -4.16
N LYS A 142 -31.96 -15.35 -4.20
CA LYS A 142 -32.07 -16.14 -5.43
C LYS A 142 -33.55 -16.17 -5.77
N GLU A 143 -33.97 -15.63 -6.93
CA GLU A 143 -35.26 -15.96 -7.51
C GLU A 143 -35.33 -17.51 -7.55
N GLU A 144 -36.26 -18.06 -6.82
CA GLU A 144 -36.51 -19.50 -6.83
C GLU A 144 -36.81 -19.92 -8.30
N THR A 145 -35.77 -20.30 -9.00
CA THR A 145 -35.97 -20.97 -10.30
C THR A 145 -36.64 -22.29 -10.01
N LYS A 146 -37.94 -22.37 -10.31
CA LYS A 146 -38.71 -23.59 -10.34
C LYS A 146 -37.89 -24.67 -11.01
N GLU A 147 -37.56 -25.69 -10.25
CA GLU A 147 -36.85 -26.87 -10.72
C GLU A 147 -37.60 -27.48 -11.92
N LYS A 148 -36.97 -27.53 -13.06
CA LYS A 148 -37.35 -28.42 -14.13
C LYS A 148 -36.75 -29.81 -13.84
N PRO A 149 -37.51 -30.90 -14.03
CA PRO A 149 -37.09 -32.24 -13.63
C PRO A 149 -35.85 -32.70 -14.40
N ALA A 150 -34.98 -33.35 -13.65
CA ALA A 150 -33.75 -33.95 -14.12
C ALA A 150 -33.99 -35.01 -15.21
N ASN A 151 -33.27 -34.84 -16.32
CA ASN A 151 -32.76 -35.97 -17.10
C ASN A 151 -31.67 -35.46 -18.02
N LEU A 152 -30.47 -35.90 -17.75
CA LEU A 152 -29.41 -36.30 -18.69
C LEU A 152 -28.05 -36.16 -18.03
N LEU A 153 -27.37 -37.28 -17.98
CA LEU A 153 -25.96 -37.44 -17.60
C LEU A 153 -25.08 -36.37 -18.27
N GLN A 154 -24.60 -35.43 -17.51
CA GLN A 154 -23.51 -34.54 -17.92
C GLN A 154 -22.36 -34.69 -16.95
N ILE A 155 -21.23 -35.04 -17.51
CA ILE A 155 -19.92 -35.13 -16.90
C ILE A 155 -19.59 -33.75 -16.30
N PRO A 156 -19.11 -33.64 -15.06
CA PRO A 156 -18.73 -32.33 -14.48
C PRO A 156 -17.47 -31.85 -15.18
N SER A 157 -17.60 -30.97 -16.16
CA SER A 157 -16.50 -30.13 -16.60
C SER A 157 -16.30 -29.07 -15.53
N MET A 158 -15.22 -29.17 -14.79
CA MET A 158 -14.67 -28.07 -13.97
C MET A 158 -14.23 -26.93 -14.88
N MET A 159 -15.15 -26.16 -15.43
CA MET A 159 -14.85 -24.94 -16.16
C MET A 159 -15.97 -23.92 -15.95
N ASN A 160 -15.57 -22.81 -15.26
CA ASN A 160 -16.18 -21.50 -15.37
C ASN A 160 -17.70 -21.43 -15.26
N GLN A 161 -18.25 -21.52 -14.05
CA GLN A 161 -19.49 -20.81 -13.79
C GLN A 161 -19.16 -19.30 -13.92
N SER A 162 -19.51 -18.71 -15.04
CA SER A 162 -19.46 -17.26 -15.21
C SER A 162 -20.42 -16.64 -14.21
N ILE A 163 -19.89 -16.12 -13.11
CA ILE A 163 -20.67 -15.36 -12.14
C ILE A 163 -21.26 -14.19 -12.90
N LYS A 164 -22.61 -14.14 -12.99
CA LYS A 164 -23.30 -13.00 -13.58
C LYS A 164 -22.96 -11.77 -12.77
N SER A 165 -22.60 -10.68 -13.46
CA SER A 165 -22.40 -9.39 -12.81
C SER A 165 -23.75 -8.87 -12.32
N GLU A 166 -23.77 -8.43 -11.07
CA GLU A 166 -24.90 -7.73 -10.50
C GLU A 166 -24.72 -6.21 -10.66
N PRO A 167 -25.80 -5.43 -10.75
CA PRO A 167 -25.70 -3.98 -10.71
C PRO A 167 -25.04 -3.54 -9.41
N ALA A 168 -24.35 -2.41 -9.45
CA ALA A 168 -23.76 -1.84 -8.25
C ALA A 168 -24.86 -1.54 -7.22
N PRO A 169 -24.62 -1.81 -5.92
CA PRO A 169 -25.55 -1.43 -4.86
C PRO A 169 -25.72 0.09 -4.82
N GLU A 170 -26.72 0.55 -4.07
CA GLU A 170 -26.93 1.99 -3.88
C GLU A 170 -25.71 2.67 -3.27
N ILE A 171 -25.32 3.80 -3.84
CA ILE A 171 -24.19 4.59 -3.35
C ILE A 171 -24.65 5.34 -2.08
N TYR A 172 -23.99 5.04 -0.97
CA TYR A 172 -24.24 5.75 0.30
C TYR A 172 -23.90 7.24 0.19
N LYS A 173 -22.73 7.56 -0.39
CA LYS A 173 -22.29 8.93 -0.64
C LYS A 173 -21.46 9.00 -1.92
N LYS A 174 -21.71 10.01 -2.74
CA LYS A 174 -20.92 10.32 -3.93
C LYS A 174 -20.24 11.67 -3.77
N ILE A 175 -18.96 11.73 -4.03
CA ILE A 175 -18.14 12.95 -4.00
C ILE A 175 -17.61 13.16 -5.42
N GLU A 176 -18.00 14.25 -6.06
CA GLU A 176 -17.56 14.61 -7.41
C GLU A 176 -16.39 15.59 -7.34
N CYS A 177 -15.47 15.46 -8.29
CA CYS A 177 -14.40 16.43 -8.40
C CYS A 177 -14.99 17.74 -8.96
N SER A 178 -14.90 18.81 -8.16
CA SER A 178 -15.46 20.11 -8.53
C SER A 178 -14.70 20.82 -9.65
N GLU A 179 -13.43 20.48 -9.83
CA GLU A 179 -12.57 21.08 -10.84
C GLU A 179 -12.60 20.28 -12.14
N ARG A 180 -12.98 20.95 -13.21
CA ARG A 180 -12.95 20.37 -14.56
C ARG A 180 -11.49 20.05 -14.95
N ASN A 181 -11.24 18.84 -15.45
CA ASN A 181 -9.94 18.31 -15.91
C ASN A 181 -8.96 17.78 -14.84
N THR A 182 -9.40 17.61 -13.60
CA THR A 182 -8.59 17.00 -12.54
C THR A 182 -9.16 15.64 -12.17
N LYS A 183 -8.28 14.71 -11.75
CA LYS A 183 -8.69 13.37 -11.34
C LYS A 183 -8.33 13.11 -9.88
N PHE A 184 -9.22 12.42 -9.20
CA PHE A 184 -8.88 11.74 -7.96
C PHE A 184 -8.04 10.51 -8.27
N ILE A 185 -6.93 10.33 -7.58
CA ILE A 185 -6.01 9.21 -7.82
C ILE A 185 -6.19 8.14 -6.77
N LYS A 186 -6.10 8.54 -5.52
CA LYS A 186 -6.23 7.63 -4.37
C LYS A 186 -7.04 8.28 -3.27
N SER A 187 -7.77 7.45 -2.52
CA SER A 187 -8.50 7.89 -1.33
C SER A 187 -8.36 6.87 -0.19
N CYS A 188 -8.38 7.33 1.04
CA CYS A 188 -8.46 6.49 2.22
C CYS A 188 -9.32 7.13 3.31
N PHE A 189 -9.88 6.30 4.21
CA PHE A 189 -10.55 6.78 5.42
C PHE A 189 -9.54 7.35 6.41
N THR A 190 -9.97 8.34 7.18
CA THR A 190 -9.25 8.79 8.38
C THR A 190 -9.56 7.87 9.56
N ASN A 191 -8.75 8.00 10.64
CA ASN A 191 -8.86 7.14 11.83
C ASN A 191 -10.26 7.08 12.47
N MET A 192 -11.06 8.14 12.33
CA MET A 192 -12.43 8.18 12.92
C MET A 192 -13.52 7.77 11.92
N ASN A 193 -13.17 7.32 10.72
CA ASN A 193 -14.10 6.94 9.65
C ASN A 193 -15.17 7.99 9.30
N LYS A 194 -14.94 9.28 9.63
CA LYS A 194 -15.83 10.42 9.33
C LYS A 194 -15.34 11.25 8.15
N SER A 195 -14.06 11.18 7.89
CA SER A 195 -13.42 11.94 6.82
C SER A 195 -12.58 11.02 5.95
N ILE A 196 -12.33 11.49 4.75
CA ILE A 196 -11.45 10.82 3.78
C ILE A 196 -10.33 11.75 3.37
N LEU A 197 -9.15 11.20 3.18
CA LEU A 197 -8.01 11.87 2.57
C LEU A 197 -7.96 11.47 1.10
N ILE A 198 -7.75 12.44 0.22
CA ILE A 198 -7.83 12.30 -1.23
C ILE A 198 -6.58 12.87 -1.86
N SER A 199 -5.94 12.15 -2.77
CA SER A 199 -4.88 12.68 -3.63
C SER A 199 -5.41 12.97 -5.03
N ARG A 200 -4.87 14.05 -5.64
CA ARG A 200 -5.31 14.56 -6.93
C ARG A 200 -4.18 14.57 -7.97
N GLN A 201 -4.60 14.59 -9.24
CA GLN A 201 -3.70 14.63 -10.38
C GLN A 201 -2.90 15.94 -10.47
N ASP A 202 -3.39 17.04 -9.93
CA ASP A 202 -2.76 18.36 -9.98
C ASP A 202 -1.86 18.66 -8.77
N GLY A 203 -1.55 17.63 -7.96
CA GLY A 203 -0.63 17.71 -6.83
C GLY A 203 -1.24 18.18 -5.52
N PHE A 204 -2.57 18.21 -5.44
CA PHE A 204 -3.28 18.53 -4.20
C PHE A 204 -3.55 17.29 -3.35
N LEU A 205 -3.50 17.50 -2.03
CA LEU A 205 -4.10 16.62 -1.03
C LEU A 205 -5.31 17.34 -0.42
N GLU A 206 -6.41 16.63 -0.29
CA GLU A 206 -7.66 17.14 0.25
C GLU A 206 -8.15 16.25 1.38
N MET A 207 -8.73 16.86 2.42
CA MET A 207 -9.47 16.14 3.45
C MET A 207 -10.93 16.56 3.39
N TYR A 208 -11.83 15.59 3.25
CA TYR A 208 -13.25 15.79 3.10
C TYR A 208 -14.03 15.04 4.18
N ASP A 209 -14.87 15.77 4.93
CA ASP A 209 -15.83 15.20 5.87
C ASP A 209 -17.07 14.77 5.08
N PHE A 210 -17.23 13.47 4.85
CA PHE A 210 -18.37 12.96 4.09
C PHE A 210 -19.64 12.84 4.91
N THR A 211 -19.56 12.95 6.24
CA THR A 211 -20.73 12.95 7.12
C THR A 211 -21.43 14.31 7.13
N ASN A 212 -20.66 15.40 7.13
CA ASN A 212 -21.14 16.78 7.12
C ASN A 212 -21.10 17.45 5.74
N ASP A 213 -20.67 16.72 4.72
CA ASP A 213 -20.53 17.18 3.33
C ASP A 213 -19.64 18.42 3.18
N LYS A 214 -18.49 18.41 3.83
CA LYS A 214 -17.61 19.57 3.95
C LYS A 214 -16.16 19.25 3.58
N LEU A 215 -15.59 20.08 2.71
CA LEU A 215 -14.14 20.11 2.51
C LEU A 215 -13.47 20.73 3.74
N ILE A 216 -12.66 19.95 4.47
CA ILE A 216 -11.94 20.39 5.67
C ILE A 216 -10.66 21.10 5.28
N PHE A 217 -9.94 20.51 4.32
CA PHE A 217 -8.63 21.00 3.89
C PHE A 217 -8.39 20.71 2.41
N SER A 218 -7.71 21.63 1.73
CA SER A 218 -7.16 21.47 0.39
C SER A 218 -5.82 22.19 0.30
N GLY A 219 -4.77 21.48 -0.07
CA GLY A 219 -3.42 22.05 -0.16
C GLY A 219 -2.57 21.42 -1.26
N LYS A 220 -1.81 22.27 -1.97
CA LYS A 220 -0.91 21.82 -3.02
C LYS A 220 0.46 21.50 -2.43
N PHE A 221 0.87 20.22 -2.52
CA PHE A 221 2.15 19.75 -2.02
C PHE A 221 3.12 19.34 -3.13
N HIS A 222 2.61 19.01 -4.30
CA HIS A 222 3.39 18.55 -5.44
C HIS A 222 3.12 19.36 -6.71
N ASN A 223 4.05 19.32 -7.64
CA ASN A 223 3.91 20.00 -8.95
C ASN A 223 3.27 19.13 -10.02
N ASP A 224 3.10 17.83 -9.74
CA ASP A 224 2.49 16.84 -10.64
C ASP A 224 1.64 15.86 -9.81
N GLU A 225 1.08 14.87 -10.49
CA GLU A 225 0.17 13.86 -9.95
C GLU A 225 0.74 13.15 -8.72
N ILE A 226 -0.02 13.14 -7.63
CA ILE A 226 0.30 12.36 -6.43
C ILE A 226 -0.14 10.92 -6.69
N LEU A 227 0.83 10.03 -6.88
CA LEU A 227 0.59 8.64 -7.24
C LEU A 227 0.21 7.78 -6.04
N ASP A 228 0.82 8.06 -4.89
CA ASP A 228 0.57 7.30 -3.67
C ASP A 228 0.72 8.19 -2.44
N PHE A 229 0.08 7.81 -1.36
CA PHE A 229 0.28 8.39 -0.04
C PHE A 229 0.00 7.34 1.03
N ASP A 230 0.55 7.56 2.22
CA ASP A 230 0.31 6.74 3.39
C ASP A 230 0.15 7.61 4.64
N VAL A 231 -0.59 7.12 5.63
CA VAL A 231 -0.95 7.90 6.82
C VAL A 231 -0.67 7.08 8.08
N ASN A 232 0.06 7.69 8.99
CA ASN A 232 0.20 7.19 10.34
C ASN A 232 -0.54 8.11 11.31
N TYR A 233 -1.66 7.63 11.83
CA TYR A 233 -2.54 8.41 12.71
C TYR A 233 -1.97 8.61 14.10
N GLU A 234 -1.24 7.63 14.64
CA GLU A 234 -0.64 7.72 15.97
C GLU A 234 0.41 8.82 16.06
N ASN A 235 1.21 8.95 15.01
CA ASN A 235 2.26 9.96 14.94
C ASN A 235 1.80 11.25 14.23
N GLY A 236 0.59 11.28 13.70
CA GLY A 236 0.03 12.43 12.99
C GLY A 236 0.80 12.80 11.72
N ILE A 237 1.21 11.81 10.92
CA ILE A 237 2.07 12.00 9.75
C ILE A 237 1.39 11.46 8.50
N ILE A 238 1.47 12.24 7.41
CA ILE A 238 1.17 11.80 6.05
C ILE A 238 2.49 11.82 5.28
N ILE A 239 2.74 10.81 4.47
CA ILE A 239 3.74 10.87 3.40
C ILE A 239 3.06 10.75 2.05
N SER A 240 3.56 11.45 1.05
CA SER A 240 3.05 11.39 -0.32
C SER A 240 4.19 11.31 -1.33
N SER A 241 3.97 10.56 -2.40
CA SER A 241 4.90 10.40 -3.52
C SER A 241 4.25 10.78 -4.84
N SER A 242 5.03 11.37 -5.76
CA SER A 242 4.50 12.01 -6.95
C SER A 242 5.33 11.71 -8.20
N LYS A 243 4.73 11.99 -9.36
CA LYS A 243 5.41 12.01 -10.66
C LYS A 243 6.47 13.09 -10.76
N ASP A 244 6.42 14.13 -9.93
CA ASP A 244 7.47 15.16 -9.87
C ASP A 244 8.78 14.63 -9.26
N GLY A 245 8.82 13.37 -8.81
CA GLY A 245 9.98 12.72 -8.22
C GLY A 245 10.28 13.17 -6.81
N GLU A 246 9.36 13.86 -6.17
CA GLU A 246 9.47 14.29 -4.78
C GLU A 246 8.60 13.42 -3.86
N MET A 247 9.05 13.31 -2.61
CA MET A 247 8.27 12.78 -1.51
C MET A 247 8.09 13.89 -0.48
N CYS A 248 6.86 14.12 -0.05
CA CYS A 248 6.52 15.09 0.99
C CYS A 248 6.13 14.37 2.27
N VAL A 249 6.59 14.92 3.40
CA VAL A 249 6.17 14.54 4.75
C VAL A 249 5.36 15.69 5.31
N ILE A 250 4.13 15.42 5.71
CA ILE A 250 3.13 16.43 6.08
C ILE A 250 2.58 16.09 7.46
N ASN A 251 2.38 17.11 8.29
CA ASN A 251 1.70 16.95 9.57
C ASN A 251 0.20 16.80 9.33
N LEU A 252 -0.40 15.71 9.81
CA LEU A 252 -1.82 15.40 9.62
C LEU A 252 -2.77 16.40 10.31
N ASN A 253 -2.36 16.97 11.44
CA ASN A 253 -3.22 17.86 12.23
C ASN A 253 -3.17 19.31 11.75
N SER A 254 -1.98 19.80 11.37
CA SER A 254 -1.79 21.18 10.91
C SER A 254 -1.73 21.33 9.39
N PHE A 255 -1.60 20.22 8.65
CA PHE A 255 -1.35 20.18 7.21
C PHE A 255 -0.14 20.99 6.76
N GLN A 256 0.83 21.17 7.66
CA GLN A 256 2.09 21.82 7.32
C GLN A 256 3.10 20.81 6.80
N LEU A 257 3.86 21.23 5.81
CA LEU A 257 4.97 20.44 5.29
C LEU A 257 6.07 20.35 6.37
N ILE A 258 6.40 19.12 6.79
CA ILE A 258 7.48 18.83 7.74
C ILE A 258 8.79 18.73 6.97
N ASN A 259 8.79 17.96 5.88
CA ASN A 259 10.00 17.68 5.10
C ASN A 259 9.66 17.36 3.64
N ARG A 260 10.66 17.54 2.77
CA ARG A 260 10.56 17.24 1.34
C ARG A 260 11.85 16.57 0.87
N PHE A 261 11.73 15.45 0.19
CA PHE A 261 12.86 14.68 -0.31
C PHE A 261 12.84 14.55 -1.81
N LYS A 262 14.03 14.56 -2.42
CA LYS A 262 14.27 14.18 -3.83
C LYS A 262 15.15 12.95 -3.84
N PRO A 263 14.56 11.75 -3.81
CA PRO A 263 15.29 10.51 -3.60
C PRO A 263 16.32 10.18 -4.67
N THR A 264 16.04 10.56 -5.91
CA THR A 264 16.84 10.15 -7.07
C THR A 264 17.41 11.33 -7.86
N ASN A 265 18.62 11.14 -8.40
CA ASN A 265 19.22 12.03 -9.38
C ASN A 265 19.78 11.18 -10.55
N PRO A 266 19.23 11.23 -11.77
CA PRO A 266 18.15 12.12 -12.24
C PRO A 266 16.79 11.86 -11.57
N VAL A 267 15.92 12.87 -11.58
CA VAL A 267 14.57 12.80 -11.00
C VAL A 267 13.74 11.76 -11.72
N ARG A 268 13.14 10.86 -10.96
CA ARG A 268 12.29 9.77 -11.46
C ARG A 268 10.93 9.74 -10.77
N LEU A 269 9.95 9.13 -11.41
CA LEU A 269 8.63 8.94 -10.83
C LEU A 269 8.70 8.11 -9.55
N LEU A 270 7.99 8.54 -8.53
CA LEU A 270 7.85 7.80 -7.27
C LEU A 270 6.45 7.20 -7.21
N ASN A 271 6.34 5.92 -7.56
CA ASN A 271 5.05 5.24 -7.72
C ASN A 271 4.38 4.88 -6.39
N SER A 272 5.15 4.66 -5.34
CA SER A 272 4.59 4.21 -4.06
C SER A 272 5.43 4.67 -2.88
N CYS A 273 4.75 4.95 -1.77
CA CYS A 273 5.38 5.26 -0.49
C CYS A 273 4.65 4.57 0.68
N ARG A 274 5.39 4.24 1.74
CA ARG A 274 4.85 3.66 2.99
C ARG A 274 5.54 4.23 4.21
N ILE A 275 4.78 4.33 5.30
CA ILE A 275 5.32 4.66 6.62
C ILE A 275 5.62 3.36 7.35
N GLY A 276 6.87 3.17 7.76
CA GLY A 276 7.28 2.09 8.64
C GLY A 276 7.54 2.60 10.05
N ILE A 277 7.25 1.77 11.05
CA ILE A 277 7.62 2.03 12.44
C ILE A 277 8.41 0.83 12.90
N ILE A 278 9.63 1.06 13.35
CA ILE A 278 10.49 0.01 13.87
C ILE A 278 10.97 0.37 15.27
N ASP A 279 11.10 -0.63 16.13
CA ASP A 279 11.74 -0.43 17.41
C ASP A 279 13.25 -0.24 17.22
N ASN A 280 13.80 0.74 17.92
CA ASN A 280 15.24 0.99 17.89
C ASN A 280 15.92 -0.01 18.84
N PRO A 281 16.68 -0.99 18.32
CA PRO A 281 17.39 -1.95 19.17
C PRO A 281 18.54 -1.29 19.95
N TYR A 282 18.94 -0.09 19.57
CA TYR A 282 20.07 0.63 20.14
C TYR A 282 19.61 1.86 20.94
N TYR A 283 18.97 1.65 22.07
CA TYR A 283 18.57 2.73 22.95
C TYR A 283 19.70 3.10 23.92
N LEU A 284 20.17 4.35 23.86
CA LEU A 284 21.18 4.88 24.77
C LEU A 284 20.53 5.29 26.10
N ILE A 285 20.92 4.65 27.19
CA ILE A 285 20.55 5.09 28.54
C ILE A 285 21.70 5.96 29.07
N PRO A 286 21.45 7.27 29.27
CA PRO A 286 22.44 8.13 29.92
C PRO A 286 22.72 7.61 31.32
N GLY A 287 23.97 7.35 31.63
CA GLY A 287 24.38 6.90 32.95
C GLY A 287 25.64 7.59 33.41
N THR A 288 25.86 7.66 34.72
CA THR A 288 27.09 8.13 35.29
C THR A 288 27.73 7.05 36.13
N LYS A 289 28.99 6.72 35.83
CA LYS A 289 29.80 5.84 36.68
C LYS A 289 31.03 6.64 37.16
N ARG A 290 31.13 6.86 38.49
CA ARG A 290 32.23 7.64 39.11
C ARG A 290 32.42 9.05 38.55
N GLY A 291 31.31 9.78 38.27
CA GLY A 291 31.37 11.15 37.75
C GLY A 291 31.69 11.26 36.25
N ILE A 292 31.79 10.14 35.53
CA ILE A 292 31.98 10.15 34.09
C ILE A 292 30.62 9.78 33.44
N SER A 293 30.17 10.60 32.50
CA SER A 293 28.97 10.29 31.69
C SER A 293 29.29 9.11 30.78
N ILE A 294 28.55 8.00 30.98
CA ILE A 294 28.71 6.78 30.17
C ILE A 294 27.37 6.53 29.48
N ASP A 295 27.38 6.58 28.15
CA ASP A 295 26.23 6.16 27.36
C ASP A 295 26.24 4.63 27.22
N THR A 296 25.21 3.97 27.72
CA THR A 296 25.07 2.52 27.69
C THR A 296 24.02 2.15 26.65
N LEU A 297 24.37 1.27 25.73
CA LEU A 297 23.40 0.72 24.76
C LEU A 297 22.64 -0.44 25.39
N PHE A 298 21.32 -0.41 25.24
CA PHE A 298 20.43 -1.47 25.68
C PHE A 298 19.86 -2.20 24.46
N ASP A 299 20.13 -3.49 24.33
CA ASP A 299 19.48 -4.33 23.34
C ASP A 299 18.15 -4.83 23.92
N LEU A 300 17.05 -4.23 23.45
CA LEU A 300 15.69 -4.57 23.89
C LEU A 300 15.23 -5.95 23.41
N ASN A 301 15.89 -6.54 22.40
CA ASN A 301 15.47 -7.84 21.87
C ASN A 301 15.88 -9.01 22.76
N THR A 302 16.90 -8.83 23.58
CA THR A 302 17.39 -9.94 24.43
C THR A 302 16.83 -9.92 25.84
N LEU A 303 16.24 -8.80 26.32
CA LEU A 303 15.75 -8.59 27.69
C LEU A 303 16.74 -9.07 28.80
N ASP A 304 17.97 -9.33 28.42
CA ASP A 304 19.00 -9.82 29.31
C ASP A 304 19.70 -8.63 29.97
N LEU A 305 19.20 -8.23 31.13
CA LEU A 305 19.74 -7.16 31.95
C LEU A 305 21.23 -7.33 32.30
N ASN A 306 21.77 -8.51 32.07
CA ASN A 306 23.18 -8.83 32.32
C ASN A 306 24.10 -8.55 31.12
N LYS A 307 23.53 -8.29 29.94
CA LYS A 307 24.30 -7.86 28.76
C LYS A 307 24.23 -6.34 28.54
N LEU A 308 24.79 -5.60 29.50
CA LEU A 308 25.16 -4.22 29.27
C LEU A 308 26.33 -4.19 28.27
N VAL A 309 26.01 -3.95 27.01
CA VAL A 309 27.04 -3.79 25.99
C VAL A 309 27.65 -2.41 26.13
N PHE A 310 28.84 -2.35 26.70
CA PHE A 310 29.65 -1.13 26.63
C PHE A 310 30.15 -0.96 25.21
N PHE A 311 29.94 0.22 24.62
CA PHE A 311 30.54 0.53 23.32
C PHE A 311 32.07 0.55 23.43
N GLU A 312 32.67 -0.53 23.02
CA GLU A 312 34.13 -0.61 22.87
C GLU A 312 34.57 -0.02 21.53
N ASN A 313 33.67 0.11 20.55
CA ASN A 313 34.06 0.63 19.26
C ASN A 313 33.23 1.87 18.82
N GLU A 314 33.88 2.71 18.05
CA GLU A 314 33.36 3.99 17.58
C GLU A 314 32.19 3.86 16.60
N LYS A 315 32.12 2.75 15.84
CA LYS A 315 31.06 2.48 14.88
C LYS A 315 29.68 2.29 15.53
N ASP A 316 29.62 1.65 16.67
CA ASP A 316 28.36 1.42 17.37
C ASP A 316 27.88 2.69 18.09
N ARG A 317 28.81 3.52 18.56
CA ARG A 317 28.50 4.89 19.05
C ARG A 317 27.91 5.78 17.95
N GLU A 318 28.44 5.71 16.75
CA GLU A 318 27.94 6.43 15.58
C GLU A 318 26.53 5.97 15.20
N LYS A 319 26.28 4.66 15.16
CA LYS A 319 24.93 4.12 14.91
C LYS A 319 23.90 4.60 15.94
N ALA A 320 24.25 4.55 17.22
CA ALA A 320 23.35 4.99 18.29
C ALA A 320 23.05 6.50 18.21
N LYS A 321 24.07 7.35 17.90
CA LYS A 321 23.88 8.78 17.65
C LYS A 321 22.96 9.05 16.47
N LYS A 322 23.03 8.21 15.44
CA LYS A 322 22.21 8.30 14.23
C LYS A 322 20.72 8.24 14.54
N PHE A 323 20.29 7.42 15.49
CA PHE A 323 18.90 7.25 15.87
C PHE A 323 18.42 8.16 17.03
N LYS A 324 19.25 9.09 17.48
CA LYS A 324 18.91 10.15 18.45
C LYS A 324 18.14 9.67 19.68
N ASN A 325 18.48 8.50 20.23
CA ASN A 325 17.89 7.94 21.46
C ASN A 325 16.35 7.84 21.46
N LYS A 326 15.71 7.71 20.30
CA LYS A 326 14.28 7.46 20.23
C LYS A 326 14.02 5.96 20.32
N ARG A 327 13.02 5.58 21.10
CA ARG A 327 12.59 4.18 21.25
C ARG A 327 12.06 3.63 19.92
N GLN A 328 11.36 4.45 19.16
CA GLN A 328 10.83 4.09 17.84
C GLN A 328 11.39 5.02 16.76
N ILE A 329 11.69 4.44 15.62
CA ILE A 329 12.13 5.14 14.41
C ILE A 329 10.98 5.11 13.42
N ILE A 330 10.55 6.29 12.97
CA ILE A 330 9.53 6.41 11.92
C ILE A 330 10.24 6.54 10.58
N LEU A 331 9.92 5.62 9.70
CA LEU A 331 10.53 5.48 8.39
C LEU A 331 9.60 6.01 7.31
N ALA A 332 10.16 6.74 6.35
CA ALA A 332 9.52 7.01 5.07
C ALA A 332 10.21 6.14 4.02
N ILE A 333 9.45 5.21 3.44
CA ILE A 333 9.91 4.25 2.45
C ILE A 333 9.31 4.65 1.11
N VAL A 334 10.15 4.78 0.09
CA VAL A 334 9.70 5.20 -1.23
C VAL A 334 10.33 4.34 -2.32
N ALA A 335 9.59 4.09 -3.38
CA ALA A 335 10.04 3.35 -4.54
C ALA A 335 9.40 3.86 -5.84
N GLY A 336 10.06 3.61 -6.94
CA GLY A 336 9.61 3.98 -8.28
C GLY A 336 10.63 3.56 -9.34
N GLY A 337 11.07 4.51 -10.14
CA GLY A 337 12.21 4.32 -11.07
C GLY A 337 11.86 4.39 -12.54
N GLN A 338 10.62 4.71 -12.92
CA GLN A 338 10.30 4.97 -14.32
C GLN A 338 10.66 6.42 -14.67
N ASP A 339 11.47 6.64 -15.71
CA ASP A 339 11.76 7.98 -16.18
C ASP A 339 10.52 8.63 -16.80
N SER A 340 10.26 9.89 -16.43
CA SER A 340 9.16 10.68 -17.00
C SER A 340 9.37 11.08 -18.46
N LYS A 341 10.58 10.87 -19.01
CA LYS A 341 10.96 11.16 -20.40
C LYS A 341 11.47 9.90 -21.06
N PHE A 342 10.94 9.59 -22.23
CA PHE A 342 11.55 8.65 -23.16
C PHE A 342 12.93 9.19 -23.54
N VAL A 343 13.97 8.70 -22.89
CA VAL A 343 15.34 9.02 -23.27
C VAL A 343 15.73 8.09 -24.41
N THR A 344 15.62 8.58 -25.61
CA THR A 344 16.15 7.94 -26.82
C THR A 344 17.66 8.20 -26.99
N THR A 345 18.43 8.27 -25.91
CA THR A 345 19.87 8.51 -25.99
C THR A 345 20.65 7.32 -25.49
N THR A 346 21.70 7.02 -26.22
CA THR A 346 22.64 5.91 -26.12
C THR A 346 23.46 5.83 -24.82
N GLU A 347 23.21 6.66 -23.84
CA GLU A 347 23.73 6.56 -22.49
C GLU A 347 22.67 6.01 -21.54
N GLN A 348 22.37 4.73 -21.67
CA GLN A 348 21.72 3.98 -20.62
C GLN A 348 22.66 3.86 -19.42
N LYS A 349 22.67 4.84 -18.55
CA LYS A 349 22.98 4.56 -17.15
C LYS A 349 21.83 3.68 -16.69
N GLU A 350 22.14 2.42 -16.37
CA GLU A 350 21.21 1.45 -15.81
C GLU A 350 20.37 2.15 -14.74
N GLY A 351 19.07 2.32 -15.03
CA GLY A 351 18.15 2.96 -14.12
C GLY A 351 18.03 2.13 -12.86
N GLY A 352 18.43 2.66 -11.73
CA GLY A 352 18.21 2.02 -10.46
C GLY A 352 16.71 1.98 -10.17
N PHE A 353 16.20 0.79 -9.88
CA PHE A 353 14.84 0.59 -9.36
C PHE A 353 14.95 0.40 -7.86
N GLU A 354 15.28 1.52 -7.19
CA GLU A 354 15.65 1.51 -5.78
C GLU A 354 14.42 1.57 -4.88
N ILE A 355 14.52 0.87 -3.76
CA ILE A 355 13.72 1.16 -2.57
C ILE A 355 14.63 1.96 -1.63
N ILE A 356 14.18 3.14 -1.24
CA ILE A 356 14.94 4.04 -0.40
C ILE A 356 14.20 4.26 0.91
N ILE A 357 14.92 4.14 2.01
CA ILE A 357 14.39 4.35 3.36
C ILE A 357 15.02 5.59 3.98
N TYR A 358 14.15 6.49 4.44
CA TYR A 358 14.53 7.72 5.13
C TYR A 358 14.01 7.73 6.56
N ASN A 359 14.72 8.41 7.44
CA ASN A 359 14.16 8.86 8.70
C ASN A 359 13.25 10.05 8.43
N VAL A 360 11.97 9.96 8.79
CA VAL A 360 10.94 10.98 8.53
C VAL A 360 11.33 12.36 9.06
N PHE A 361 11.92 12.45 10.25
CA PHE A 361 12.20 13.72 10.90
C PHE A 361 13.57 14.30 10.53
N SER A 362 14.61 13.47 10.47
CA SER A 362 15.96 13.98 10.16
C SER A 362 16.20 14.16 8.66
N GLY A 363 15.40 13.49 7.82
CA GLY A 363 15.62 13.46 6.38
C GLY A 363 16.83 12.62 5.95
N GLU A 364 17.44 11.92 6.88
CA GLU A 364 18.62 11.11 6.61
C GLU A 364 18.22 9.83 5.85
N LYS A 365 18.95 9.52 4.78
CA LYS A 365 18.84 8.25 4.07
C LYS A 365 19.47 7.15 4.93
N LEU A 366 18.65 6.20 5.35
CA LEU A 366 19.05 5.12 6.23
C LEU A 366 19.50 3.88 5.47
N ALA A 367 18.76 3.51 4.42
CA ALA A 367 19.07 2.35 3.60
C ALA A 367 18.61 2.55 2.16
N GLU A 368 19.20 1.76 1.27
CA GLU A 368 18.84 1.66 -0.15
C GLU A 368 19.13 0.25 -0.62
N PHE A 369 18.23 -0.31 -1.41
CA PHE A 369 18.42 -1.62 -2.01
C PHE A 369 17.78 -1.75 -3.38
N LEU A 370 18.43 -2.52 -4.23
CA LEU A 370 18.13 -2.75 -5.64
C LEU A 370 17.89 -4.23 -5.84
N ASP A 371 16.62 -4.65 -5.80
CA ASP A 371 16.27 -6.06 -5.93
C ASP A 371 15.31 -6.33 -7.10
N HIS A 372 14.81 -5.27 -7.77
CA HIS A 372 13.95 -5.37 -8.94
C HIS A 372 14.71 -5.08 -10.24
N PHE A 373 14.28 -5.74 -11.32
CA PHE A 373 14.81 -5.53 -12.68
C PHE A 373 13.94 -4.57 -13.50
N GLY A 374 12.96 -3.96 -12.92
CA GLY A 374 12.05 -3.00 -13.54
C GLY A 374 11.46 -2.04 -12.51
N PRO A 375 10.72 -1.01 -12.97
CA PRO A 375 10.06 -0.05 -12.11
C PRO A 375 9.20 -0.72 -11.03
N ILE A 376 9.30 -0.22 -9.81
CA ILE A 376 8.49 -0.68 -8.69
C ILE A 376 7.18 0.09 -8.69
N ASN A 377 6.05 -0.62 -8.78
CA ASN A 377 4.72 -0.02 -8.84
C ASN A 377 4.08 0.14 -7.47
N THR A 378 4.44 -0.72 -6.50
CA THR A 378 3.72 -0.79 -5.23
C THR A 378 4.61 -1.28 -4.10
N LEU A 379 4.37 -0.71 -2.92
CA LEU A 379 4.92 -1.13 -1.64
C LEU A 379 3.79 -1.51 -0.70
N ALA A 380 4.05 -2.47 0.18
CA ALA A 380 3.20 -2.79 1.33
C ALA A 380 4.10 -3.08 2.53
N ILE A 381 3.66 -2.72 3.71
CA ILE A 381 4.42 -2.93 4.96
C ILE A 381 3.51 -3.51 6.02
N HIS A 382 4.06 -4.41 6.82
CA HIS A 382 3.47 -4.91 8.06
C HIS A 382 4.60 -5.16 9.05
N ASP A 383 4.57 -4.48 10.18
CA ASP A 383 5.67 -4.46 11.14
C ASP A 383 7.02 -4.11 10.47
N ASN A 384 8.01 -4.97 10.61
CA ASN A 384 9.34 -4.84 9.99
C ASN A 384 9.47 -5.53 8.62
N VAL A 385 8.39 -6.07 8.07
CA VAL A 385 8.38 -6.75 6.77
C VAL A 385 7.85 -5.82 5.69
N LEU A 386 8.67 -5.54 4.70
CA LEU A 386 8.33 -4.76 3.51
C LEU A 386 8.15 -5.69 2.32
N ALA A 387 7.06 -5.54 1.60
CA ALA A 387 6.85 -6.18 0.30
C ALA A 387 6.87 -5.14 -0.81
N SER A 388 7.51 -5.45 -1.92
CA SER A 388 7.54 -4.63 -3.14
C SER A 388 7.13 -5.44 -4.36
N GLY A 389 6.46 -4.78 -5.30
CA GLY A 389 6.01 -5.39 -6.55
C GLY A 389 6.24 -4.46 -7.73
N GLY A 390 6.71 -5.01 -8.84
CA GLY A 390 7.18 -4.22 -9.97
C GLY A 390 6.75 -4.73 -11.35
N GLU A 391 7.27 -4.04 -12.36
CA GLU A 391 7.07 -4.39 -13.78
C GLU A 391 7.75 -5.72 -14.15
N ASP A 392 8.71 -6.18 -13.35
CA ASP A 392 9.38 -7.47 -13.50
C ASP A 392 8.53 -8.68 -13.06
N SER A 393 7.25 -8.45 -12.76
CA SER A 393 6.26 -9.48 -12.35
C SER A 393 6.60 -10.22 -11.06
N SER A 394 7.58 -9.73 -10.29
CA SER A 394 8.02 -10.35 -9.04
C SER A 394 7.49 -9.61 -7.82
N VAL A 395 7.23 -10.37 -6.76
CA VAL A 395 6.98 -9.83 -5.42
C VAL A 395 8.22 -10.13 -4.58
N LYS A 396 8.87 -9.08 -4.08
CA LYS A 396 10.03 -9.18 -3.20
C LYS A 396 9.61 -8.90 -1.76
N VAL A 397 10.14 -9.67 -0.83
CA VAL A 397 9.86 -9.51 0.61
C VAL A 397 11.15 -9.27 1.34
N HIS A 398 11.23 -8.18 2.09
CA HIS A 398 12.43 -7.66 2.72
C HIS A 398 12.22 -7.59 4.24
N ASP A 399 13.24 -7.94 5.00
CA ASP A 399 13.32 -7.63 6.44
C ASP A 399 14.02 -6.28 6.61
N ILE A 400 13.27 -5.26 7.04
CA ILE A 400 13.78 -3.89 7.19
C ILE A 400 14.88 -3.84 8.26
N ASN A 401 14.73 -4.60 9.35
CA ASN A 401 15.71 -4.59 10.44
C ASN A 401 17.08 -5.06 9.95
N HIS A 402 17.11 -6.08 9.10
CA HIS A 402 18.36 -6.55 8.51
C HIS A 402 19.08 -5.44 7.73
N TYR A 403 18.35 -4.64 6.96
CA TYR A 403 18.96 -3.56 6.17
C TYR A 403 19.43 -2.37 7.02
N LEU A 404 18.82 -2.14 8.16
CA LEU A 404 19.14 -0.99 9.01
C LEU A 404 20.18 -1.30 10.06
N PHE A 405 20.22 -2.52 10.58
CA PHE A 405 20.99 -2.86 11.78
C PHE A 405 22.08 -3.90 11.56
N ASP A 406 21.95 -4.79 10.58
CA ASP A 406 22.89 -5.91 10.37
C ASP A 406 24.01 -5.60 9.37
N LYS A 407 24.18 -4.33 8.96
CA LYS A 407 25.26 -3.89 8.04
C LYS A 407 26.47 -3.36 8.77
#